data_5fb3f4eb20d9162c652b78255c8d8470
#
_entry.id   5fb3f4eb20d9162c652b78255c8d8470
#
_cell.length_a   1.000
_cell.length_b   1.000
_cell.length_c   1.000
_cell.angle_alpha   90.00
_cell.angle_beta   90.00
_cell.angle_gamma   90.00
#
_symmetry.space_group_name_H-M   'P 1'
#
loop_
_entity.id
_entity.type
_entity.pdbx_description
1 polymer ?
#
loop_
_entity_poly.entity_id
_entity_poly.type
_entity_poly.pdbx_seq_one_letter_code
_entity_poly.pdbx_strand_id
1 'polypeptide(L)'
;MTDFVRHQQTTTLSDAWGLVQRHEFELRRRDGTWQRQVRETYDRGDGAAVLLCDQADKSVILIRQFRYPAHYRGEDPFVLEVCAGKLDGDDAEACARKESIEETGYTVGRLVKVTDCFSSPGSVTERLTCFVGFVDGSPTAKGGGLHDEGEDIEIIRLPFAQALQMIETGEIADAKTIILLQYVALKGLLG
;
A
#
# COMPACT_ATOMS: atom_id res chain seq x y z
N MET A 1 5.28 28.71 3.07
CA MET A 1 5.67 27.56 3.90
C MET A 1 5.55 27.94 5.36
N THR A 2 5.04 27.07 6.12
CA THR A 2 4.34 27.21 7.39
C THR A 2 5.24 27.64 8.54
N ASP A 3 4.86 28.72 9.24
CA ASP A 3 5.47 29.20 10.49
C ASP A 3 5.36 28.21 11.67
N PHE A 4 5.23 26.89 11.39
CA PHE A 4 5.05 25.88 12.45
C PHE A 4 6.34 25.17 12.84
N VAL A 5 7.36 25.17 11.99
CA VAL A 5 8.64 24.49 12.24
C VAL A 5 9.80 25.42 11.97
N ARG A 6 10.76 25.46 12.89
CA ARG A 6 12.00 26.22 12.76
C ARG A 6 13.20 25.45 13.33
N HIS A 7 14.43 25.94 13.05
CA HIS A 7 15.69 25.36 13.53
C HIS A 7 15.83 23.87 13.22
N GLN A 8 15.38 23.47 12.02
CA GLN A 8 15.41 22.07 11.60
C GLN A 8 16.85 21.62 11.30
N GLN A 9 17.22 20.49 11.92
CA GLN A 9 18.45 19.76 11.64
C GLN A 9 18.11 18.31 11.34
N THR A 10 18.70 17.74 10.29
CA THR A 10 18.49 16.36 9.88
C THR A 10 19.80 15.60 9.90
N THR A 11 19.80 14.41 10.45
CA THR A 11 20.94 13.48 10.48
C THR A 11 20.50 12.13 9.92
N THR A 12 21.23 11.61 8.94
CA THR A 12 21.01 10.25 8.42
C THR A 12 21.55 9.23 9.42
N LEU A 13 20.70 8.31 9.85
CA LEU A 13 21.04 7.21 10.75
C LEU A 13 21.38 5.93 10.00
N SER A 14 20.71 5.67 8.89
CA SER A 14 20.94 4.53 8.01
C SER A 14 20.48 4.87 6.60
N ASP A 15 21.20 4.38 5.61
CA ASP A 15 20.87 4.47 4.19
C ASP A 15 21.18 3.09 3.57
N ALA A 16 20.26 2.14 3.79
CA ALA A 16 20.40 0.76 3.37
C ALA A 16 19.20 0.32 2.55
N TRP A 17 18.29 -0.50 3.12
CA TRP A 17 17.04 -0.91 2.47
C TRP A 17 16.07 0.26 2.29
N GLY A 18 16.11 1.23 3.20
CA GLY A 18 15.40 2.51 3.16
C GLY A 18 16.17 3.53 3.97
N LEU A 19 15.86 4.79 3.76
CA LEU A 19 16.53 5.91 4.42
C LEU A 19 15.91 6.15 5.81
N VAL A 20 16.71 6.00 6.87
CA VAL A 20 16.32 6.35 8.24
C VAL A 20 16.97 7.66 8.61
N GLN A 21 16.18 8.66 8.97
CA GLN A 21 16.66 9.98 9.35
C GLN A 21 16.12 10.39 10.72
N ARG A 22 16.96 11.11 11.47
CA ARG A 22 16.59 11.79 12.70
C ARG A 22 16.48 13.29 12.43
N HIS A 23 15.35 13.88 12.81
CA HIS A 23 15.05 15.30 12.67
C HIS A 23 14.93 15.94 14.06
N GLU A 24 15.70 17.00 14.28
CA GLU A 24 15.58 17.87 15.46
C GLU A 24 15.02 19.21 15.01
N PHE A 25 13.98 19.69 15.64
CA PHE A 25 13.30 20.93 15.26
C PHE A 25 12.52 21.53 16.42
N GLU A 26 12.10 22.78 16.26
CA GLU A 26 11.13 23.40 17.13
C GLU A 26 9.77 23.49 16.45
N LEU A 27 8.75 22.95 17.09
CA LEU A 27 7.36 23.02 16.68
C LEU A 27 6.64 24.15 17.42
N ARG A 28 5.94 25.01 16.67
CA ARG A 28 5.05 25.99 17.25
C ARG A 28 3.76 25.33 17.72
N ARG A 29 3.51 25.42 19.02
CA ARG A 29 2.31 24.87 19.64
C ARG A 29 1.10 25.79 19.39
N ARG A 30 -0.09 25.29 19.69
CA ARG A 30 -1.37 26.04 19.52
C ARG A 30 -1.45 27.28 20.42
N ASP A 31 -0.77 27.29 21.57
CA ASP A 31 -0.66 28.42 22.49
C ASP A 31 0.40 29.46 22.04
N GLY A 32 1.04 29.26 20.90
CA GLY A 32 2.06 30.11 20.32
C GLY A 32 3.47 29.84 20.84
N THR A 33 3.66 29.00 21.84
CA THR A 33 4.99 28.66 22.37
C THR A 33 5.73 27.71 21.43
N TRP A 34 7.06 27.67 21.54
CA TRP A 34 7.92 26.78 20.76
C TRP A 34 8.40 25.62 21.62
N GLN A 35 8.30 24.42 21.08
CA GLN A 35 8.74 23.20 21.77
C GLN A 35 9.76 22.45 20.91
N ARG A 36 10.95 22.16 21.47
CA ARG A 36 11.91 21.26 20.82
C ARG A 36 11.33 19.86 20.71
N GLN A 37 11.47 19.28 19.53
CA GLN A 37 11.04 17.94 19.21
C GLN A 37 12.13 17.16 18.49
N VAL A 38 12.09 15.85 18.63
CA VAL A 38 12.93 14.91 17.88
C VAL A 38 11.99 13.88 17.28
N ARG A 39 12.17 13.59 15.99
CA ARG A 39 11.44 12.53 15.27
C ARG A 39 12.41 11.74 14.41
N GLU A 40 12.06 10.50 14.20
CA GLU A 40 12.73 9.65 13.22
C GLU A 40 11.74 9.34 12.10
N THR A 41 12.23 9.33 10.86
CA THR A 41 11.47 8.97 9.68
C THR A 41 12.13 7.82 8.97
N TYR A 42 11.29 6.93 8.41
CA TYR A 42 11.70 5.90 7.48
C TYR A 42 11.11 6.18 6.11
N ASP A 43 11.97 6.28 5.11
CA ASP A 43 11.62 6.58 3.73
C ASP A 43 12.05 5.44 2.82
N ARG A 44 11.10 4.90 2.06
CA ARG A 44 11.31 3.90 1.01
C ARG A 44 10.78 4.35 -0.35
N GLY A 45 10.42 5.62 -0.47
CA GLY A 45 9.71 6.17 -1.62
C GLY A 45 8.20 5.95 -1.53
N ASP A 46 7.51 6.55 -2.49
CA ASP A 46 6.05 6.45 -2.64
C ASP A 46 5.68 5.19 -3.45
N GLY A 47 4.42 4.76 -3.31
CA GLY A 47 3.90 3.57 -3.98
C GLY A 47 2.53 3.75 -4.61
N ALA A 48 2.14 2.76 -5.41
CA ALA A 48 0.78 2.60 -5.91
C ALA A 48 0.21 1.26 -5.45
N ALA A 49 -1.09 1.23 -5.15
CA ALA A 49 -1.80 0.02 -4.76
C ALA A 49 -3.07 -0.13 -5.61
N VAL A 50 -3.41 -1.34 -6.02
CA VAL A 50 -4.59 -1.59 -6.83
C VAL A 50 -5.35 -2.83 -6.38
N LEU A 51 -6.63 -2.67 -6.07
CA LEU A 51 -7.57 -3.78 -5.90
C LEU A 51 -8.14 -4.17 -7.26
N LEU A 52 -7.91 -5.41 -7.68
CA LEU A 52 -8.44 -5.94 -8.92
C LEU A 52 -9.84 -6.53 -8.69
N CYS A 53 -10.79 -6.09 -9.51
CA CYS A 53 -12.20 -6.47 -9.43
C CYS A 53 -12.66 -7.07 -10.75
N ASP A 54 -13.30 -8.23 -10.73
CA ASP A 54 -14.04 -8.78 -11.84
C ASP A 54 -15.55 -8.61 -11.58
N GLN A 55 -16.20 -7.83 -12.46
CA GLN A 55 -17.62 -7.53 -12.30
C GLN A 55 -18.54 -8.68 -12.76
N ALA A 56 -18.04 -9.58 -13.59
CA ALA A 56 -18.84 -10.67 -14.16
C ALA A 56 -19.25 -11.68 -13.10
N ASP A 57 -18.35 -12.03 -12.19
CA ASP A 57 -18.59 -12.98 -11.10
C ASP A 57 -18.52 -12.35 -9.70
N LYS A 58 -18.39 -11.03 -9.62
CA LYS A 58 -18.29 -10.28 -8.36
C LYS A 58 -17.14 -10.77 -7.48
N SER A 59 -15.99 -11.03 -8.08
CA SER A 59 -14.78 -11.46 -7.39
C SER A 59 -13.76 -10.34 -7.28
N VAL A 60 -12.84 -10.51 -6.35
CA VAL A 60 -11.60 -9.73 -6.23
C VAL A 60 -10.40 -10.63 -6.33
N ILE A 61 -9.32 -10.08 -6.86
CA ILE A 61 -8.03 -10.74 -6.91
C ILE A 61 -7.12 -10.05 -5.91
N LEU A 62 -6.63 -10.81 -4.97
CA LEU A 62 -5.66 -10.43 -3.95
C LEU A 62 -4.39 -11.24 -4.13
N ILE A 63 -3.35 -10.85 -3.43
CA ILE A 63 -2.09 -11.58 -3.35
C ILE A 63 -1.83 -11.99 -1.91
N ARG A 64 -1.10 -13.09 -1.73
CA ARG A 64 -0.55 -13.49 -0.43
C ARG A 64 0.95 -13.60 -0.57
N GLN A 65 1.69 -12.86 0.26
CA GLN A 65 3.13 -12.88 0.22
C GLN A 65 3.75 -12.77 1.62
N PHE A 66 5.00 -13.23 1.74
CA PHE A 66 5.75 -13.15 2.98
C PHE A 66 6.11 -11.71 3.33
N ARG A 67 5.79 -11.29 4.57
CA ARG A 67 6.13 -9.99 5.13
C ARG A 67 6.92 -10.15 6.44
N TYR A 68 8.23 -9.93 6.37
CA TYR A 68 9.10 -10.08 7.53
C TYR A 68 8.63 -9.27 8.77
N PRO A 69 8.10 -8.04 8.67
CA PRO A 69 7.58 -7.31 9.82
C PRO A 69 6.45 -8.05 10.58
N ALA A 70 5.57 -8.74 9.88
CA ALA A 70 4.53 -9.58 10.49
C ALA A 70 5.17 -10.75 11.23
N HIS A 71 6.11 -11.45 10.61
CA HIS A 71 6.89 -12.52 11.24
C HIS A 71 7.60 -12.05 12.51
N TYR A 72 8.28 -10.90 12.45
CA TYR A 72 8.99 -10.32 13.60
C TYR A 72 8.06 -10.01 14.77
N ARG A 73 6.81 -9.68 14.50
CA ARG A 73 5.76 -9.44 15.49
C ARG A 73 5.16 -10.72 16.08
N GLY A 74 5.46 -11.89 15.50
CA GLY A 74 4.87 -13.19 15.89
C GLY A 74 3.48 -13.44 15.30
N GLU A 75 3.11 -12.69 14.27
CA GLU A 75 1.88 -12.86 13.49
C GLU A 75 2.10 -13.81 12.30
N ASP A 76 1.02 -14.18 11.59
CA ASP A 76 1.16 -14.91 10.32
C ASP A 76 1.97 -14.05 9.33
N PRO A 77 3.14 -14.54 8.87
CA PRO A 77 3.97 -13.77 7.96
C PRO A 77 3.42 -13.69 6.53
N PHE A 78 2.47 -14.53 6.16
CA PHE A 78 1.87 -14.55 4.83
C PHE A 78 0.63 -13.66 4.80
N VAL A 79 0.84 -12.39 4.48
CA VAL A 79 -0.19 -11.35 4.53
C VAL A 79 -1.00 -11.35 3.24
N LEU A 80 -2.32 -11.26 3.38
CA LEU A 80 -3.25 -11.13 2.26
C LEU A 80 -3.44 -9.64 1.93
N GLU A 81 -3.04 -9.25 0.71
CA GLU A 81 -2.93 -7.86 0.29
C GLU A 81 -3.50 -7.63 -1.12
N VAL A 82 -3.77 -6.37 -1.47
CA VAL A 82 -3.91 -5.91 -2.86
C VAL A 82 -2.54 -5.79 -3.51
N CYS A 83 -2.48 -5.86 -4.85
CA CYS A 83 -1.25 -5.59 -5.60
C CYS A 83 -0.72 -4.20 -5.26
N ALA A 84 0.58 -4.09 -5.02
CA ALA A 84 1.21 -2.81 -4.72
C ALA A 84 2.71 -2.83 -4.96
N GLY A 85 3.22 -1.76 -5.58
CA GLY A 85 4.64 -1.57 -5.79
C GLY A 85 5.10 -0.14 -5.60
N LYS A 86 6.41 0.05 -5.62
CA LYS A 86 7.07 1.36 -5.53
C LYS A 86 6.99 2.08 -6.88
N LEU A 87 6.89 3.39 -6.84
CA LEU A 87 6.81 4.18 -8.08
C LEU A 87 8.12 4.14 -8.88
N ASP A 88 9.28 4.15 -8.23
CA ASP A 88 10.63 4.10 -8.83
C ASP A 88 10.82 5.05 -10.04
N GLY A 89 10.09 6.16 -10.05
CA GLY A 89 10.10 7.18 -11.10
C GLY A 89 8.94 7.11 -12.08
N ASP A 90 8.12 6.07 -12.03
CA ASP A 90 6.90 5.94 -12.81
C ASP A 90 5.77 6.81 -12.22
N ASP A 91 4.77 7.14 -13.03
CA ASP A 91 3.52 7.64 -12.50
C ASP A 91 2.72 6.50 -11.82
N ALA A 92 1.84 6.87 -10.88
CA ALA A 92 1.15 5.89 -10.05
C ALA A 92 0.19 4.97 -10.84
N GLU A 93 -0.39 5.44 -11.96
CA GLU A 93 -1.24 4.62 -12.80
C GLU A 93 -0.41 3.58 -13.57
N ALA A 94 0.71 3.99 -14.15
CA ALA A 94 1.63 3.09 -14.85
C ALA A 94 2.18 2.02 -13.89
N CYS A 95 2.60 2.41 -12.68
CA CYS A 95 3.02 1.50 -11.64
C CYS A 95 1.92 0.49 -11.29
N ALA A 96 0.70 0.92 -10.97
CA ALA A 96 -0.41 0.03 -10.62
C ALA A 96 -0.73 -0.99 -11.73
N ARG A 97 -0.64 -0.59 -13.00
CA ARG A 97 -0.84 -1.49 -14.15
C ARG A 97 0.29 -2.50 -14.32
N LYS A 98 1.52 -2.06 -14.13
CA LYS A 98 2.72 -2.90 -14.19
C LYS A 98 2.66 -3.98 -13.09
N GLU A 99 2.46 -3.57 -11.84
CA GLU A 99 2.38 -4.46 -10.68
C GLU A 99 1.24 -5.48 -10.80
N SER A 100 0.09 -5.06 -11.34
CA SER A 100 -1.02 -5.99 -11.60
C SER A 100 -0.59 -7.17 -12.49
N ILE A 101 0.20 -6.92 -13.53
CA ILE A 101 0.68 -7.96 -14.44
C ILE A 101 1.77 -8.80 -13.77
N GLU A 102 2.74 -8.17 -13.10
CA GLU A 102 3.88 -8.85 -12.49
C GLU A 102 3.45 -9.74 -11.32
N GLU A 103 2.58 -9.24 -10.45
CA GLU A 103 2.14 -9.98 -9.26
C GLU A 103 1.02 -10.97 -9.56
N THR A 104 0.05 -10.62 -10.44
CA THR A 104 -1.15 -11.45 -10.63
C THR A 104 -1.35 -11.98 -12.04
N GLY A 105 -0.62 -11.48 -13.02
CA GLY A 105 -0.82 -11.82 -14.43
C GLY A 105 -2.04 -11.15 -15.08
N TYR A 106 -2.84 -10.36 -14.35
CA TYR A 106 -4.02 -9.71 -14.90
C TYR A 106 -3.68 -8.36 -15.54
N THR A 107 -4.21 -8.14 -16.74
CA THR A 107 -4.17 -6.83 -17.41
C THR A 107 -5.38 -6.01 -16.97
N VAL A 108 -5.12 -4.82 -16.43
CA VAL A 108 -6.17 -3.90 -15.99
C VAL A 108 -6.75 -3.15 -17.18
N GLY A 109 -8.06 -3.27 -17.38
CA GLY A 109 -8.81 -2.45 -18.34
C GLY A 109 -9.05 -1.05 -17.78
N ARG A 110 -10.22 -0.81 -17.19
CA ARG A 110 -10.57 0.45 -16.51
C ARG A 110 -9.89 0.53 -15.16
N LEU A 111 -9.23 1.66 -14.89
CA LEU A 111 -8.64 2.00 -13.60
C LEU A 111 -9.34 3.23 -13.01
N VAL A 112 -9.64 3.19 -11.71
CA VAL A 112 -10.29 4.27 -11.00
C VAL A 112 -9.43 4.66 -9.81
N LYS A 113 -8.93 5.90 -9.78
CA LYS A 113 -8.22 6.45 -8.63
C LYS A 113 -9.19 6.63 -7.47
N VAL A 114 -8.80 6.12 -6.31
CA VAL A 114 -9.59 6.17 -5.07
C VAL A 114 -9.11 7.31 -4.18
N THR A 115 -7.84 7.31 -3.83
CA THR A 115 -7.25 8.29 -2.91
C THR A 115 -5.73 8.29 -2.98
N ASP A 116 -5.14 9.38 -2.46
CA ASP A 116 -3.73 9.41 -2.04
C ASP A 116 -3.72 9.49 -0.52
N CYS A 117 -3.01 8.58 0.14
CA CYS A 117 -2.94 8.55 1.59
C CYS A 117 -1.52 8.28 2.09
N PHE A 118 -1.25 8.67 3.33
CA PHE A 118 -0.06 8.20 4.03
C PHE A 118 -0.32 6.81 4.57
N SER A 119 0.67 5.93 4.48
CA SER A 119 0.59 4.57 5.05
C SER A 119 0.70 4.61 6.58
N SER A 120 1.67 5.35 7.13
CA SER A 120 1.87 5.50 8.58
C SER A 120 2.56 6.83 8.92
N PRO A 121 1.85 7.98 8.92
CA PRO A 121 2.45 9.32 8.98
C PRO A 121 3.12 9.66 10.30
N GLY A 122 3.05 8.78 11.29
CA GLY A 122 3.76 8.93 12.57
C GLY A 122 5.26 8.71 12.46
N SER A 123 5.73 7.93 11.47
CA SER A 123 7.14 7.57 11.31
C SER A 123 7.58 7.28 9.88
N VAL A 124 6.64 7.01 8.97
CA VAL A 124 6.93 6.64 7.58
C VAL A 124 6.52 7.79 6.67
N THR A 125 7.39 8.12 5.71
CA THR A 125 7.14 9.22 4.74
C THR A 125 6.27 8.78 3.59
N GLU A 126 6.16 7.48 3.34
CA GLU A 126 5.47 6.86 2.21
C GLU A 126 4.04 7.37 2.01
N ARG A 127 3.76 7.74 0.78
CA ARG A 127 2.40 7.98 0.28
C ARG A 127 2.02 6.89 -0.70
N LEU A 128 0.80 6.40 -0.57
CA LEU A 128 0.22 5.43 -1.50
C LEU A 128 -0.85 6.09 -2.34
N THR A 129 -0.75 5.95 -3.66
CA THR A 129 -1.86 6.22 -4.57
C THR A 129 -2.66 4.93 -4.76
N CYS A 130 -3.90 4.94 -4.31
CA CYS A 130 -4.77 3.77 -4.28
C CYS A 130 -5.75 3.76 -5.45
N PHE A 131 -5.90 2.61 -6.10
CA PHE A 131 -6.78 2.40 -7.26
C PHE A 131 -7.71 1.20 -7.07
N VAL A 132 -8.82 1.22 -7.82
CA VAL A 132 -9.61 0.02 -8.17
C VAL A 132 -9.42 -0.24 -9.64
N GLY A 133 -8.95 -1.42 -10.00
CA GLY A 133 -8.76 -1.89 -11.37
C GLY A 133 -9.82 -2.93 -11.74
N PHE A 134 -10.41 -2.79 -12.93
CA PHE A 134 -11.36 -3.77 -13.44
C PHE A 134 -10.67 -4.67 -14.45
N VAL A 135 -10.83 -5.96 -14.25
CA VAL A 135 -10.26 -7.02 -15.08
C VAL A 135 -11.38 -7.88 -15.67
N ASP A 136 -11.12 -8.49 -16.80
CA ASP A 136 -12.05 -9.39 -17.49
C ASP A 136 -11.41 -10.78 -17.64
N GLY A 137 -12.10 -11.79 -17.10
CA GLY A 137 -11.78 -13.21 -17.33
C GLY A 137 -10.51 -13.72 -16.66
N SER A 138 -9.60 -14.30 -17.47
CA SER A 138 -8.40 -14.98 -16.99
C SER A 138 -7.15 -14.12 -17.08
N PRO A 139 -6.11 -14.40 -16.26
CA PRO A 139 -4.84 -13.71 -16.39
C PRO A 139 -4.22 -13.88 -17.76
N THR A 140 -3.52 -12.85 -18.24
CA THR A 140 -2.84 -12.81 -19.55
C THR A 140 -1.35 -13.17 -19.45
N ALA A 141 -0.83 -13.25 -18.23
CA ALA A 141 0.54 -13.63 -17.91
C ALA A 141 0.57 -14.58 -16.71
N LYS A 142 1.74 -15.06 -16.34
CA LYS A 142 1.89 -16.02 -15.24
C LYS A 142 1.61 -15.40 -13.87
N GLY A 143 2.06 -14.16 -13.63
CA GLY A 143 2.08 -13.54 -12.31
C GLY A 143 3.02 -14.26 -11.34
N GLY A 144 2.87 -13.98 -10.06
CA GLY A 144 3.65 -14.60 -9.00
C GLY A 144 4.82 -13.75 -8.50
N GLY A 145 4.92 -12.50 -9.00
CA GLY A 145 5.99 -11.57 -8.64
C GLY A 145 7.31 -11.82 -9.38
N LEU A 146 8.31 -11.03 -9.06
CA LEU A 146 9.64 -11.07 -9.66
C LEU A 146 10.63 -11.79 -8.74
N HIS A 147 11.11 -12.96 -9.19
CA HIS A 147 12.06 -13.78 -8.42
C HIS A 147 13.34 -13.00 -8.03
N ASP A 148 13.82 -12.13 -8.92
CA ASP A 148 15.05 -11.33 -8.68
C ASP A 148 14.83 -10.24 -7.61
N GLU A 149 13.59 -9.92 -7.30
CA GLU A 149 13.21 -9.03 -6.19
C GLU A 149 12.90 -9.81 -4.89
N GLY A 150 13.04 -11.13 -4.93
CA GLY A 150 12.79 -12.02 -3.79
C GLY A 150 11.30 -12.26 -3.52
N GLU A 151 10.46 -12.06 -4.53
CA GLU A 151 9.02 -12.27 -4.43
C GLU A 151 8.64 -13.73 -4.71
N ASP A 152 7.71 -14.24 -3.91
CA ASP A 152 7.05 -15.53 -4.05
C ASP A 152 5.58 -15.33 -3.67
N ILE A 153 4.78 -14.96 -4.68
CA ILE A 153 3.43 -14.45 -4.51
C ILE A 153 2.41 -15.51 -4.91
N GLU A 154 1.50 -15.81 -3.98
CA GLU A 154 0.30 -16.62 -4.23
C GLU A 154 -0.84 -15.72 -4.67
N ILE A 155 -1.48 -16.04 -5.80
CA ILE A 155 -2.60 -15.28 -6.34
C ILE A 155 -3.90 -15.87 -5.81
N ILE A 156 -4.70 -15.04 -5.14
CA ILE A 156 -5.94 -15.44 -4.48
C ILE A 156 -7.12 -14.74 -5.15
N ARG A 157 -7.96 -15.50 -5.86
CA ARG A 157 -9.26 -15.00 -6.36
C ARG A 157 -10.37 -15.52 -5.46
N LEU A 158 -11.21 -14.61 -4.96
CA LEU A 158 -12.31 -14.95 -4.07
C LEU A 158 -13.53 -14.04 -4.25
N PRO A 159 -14.73 -14.50 -3.88
CA PRO A 159 -15.92 -13.67 -3.90
C PRO A 159 -15.73 -12.40 -3.07
N PHE A 160 -16.19 -11.26 -3.57
CA PHE A 160 -16.06 -9.97 -2.87
C PHE A 160 -16.70 -9.99 -1.47
N ALA A 161 -17.86 -10.62 -1.32
CA ALA A 161 -18.52 -10.77 -0.02
C ALA A 161 -17.67 -11.53 1.00
N GLN A 162 -16.91 -12.54 0.55
CA GLN A 162 -15.96 -13.27 1.41
C GLN A 162 -14.79 -12.38 1.84
N ALA A 163 -14.24 -11.56 0.91
CA ALA A 163 -13.16 -10.62 1.26
C ALA A 163 -13.60 -9.62 2.34
N LEU A 164 -14.84 -9.13 2.30
CA LEU A 164 -15.38 -8.26 3.34
C LEU A 164 -15.51 -8.98 4.69
N GLN A 165 -15.96 -10.24 4.69
CA GLN A 165 -16.02 -11.03 5.91
C GLN A 165 -14.63 -11.29 6.52
N MET A 166 -13.61 -11.49 5.69
CA MET A 166 -12.22 -11.68 6.13
C MET A 166 -11.61 -10.43 6.80
N ILE A 167 -12.14 -9.24 6.54
CA ILE A 167 -11.79 -8.04 7.33
C ILE A 167 -12.34 -8.17 8.75
N GLU A 168 -13.59 -8.62 8.91
CA GLU A 168 -14.25 -8.76 10.22
C GLU A 168 -13.58 -9.84 11.08
N THR A 169 -13.10 -10.91 10.45
CA THR A 169 -12.41 -12.02 11.15
C THR A 169 -10.93 -11.74 11.42
N GLY A 170 -10.36 -10.68 10.81
CA GLY A 170 -8.97 -10.30 10.94
C GLY A 170 -8.00 -11.05 10.02
N GLU A 171 -8.49 -11.88 9.11
CA GLU A 171 -7.67 -12.56 8.10
C GLU A 171 -7.10 -11.56 7.07
N ILE A 172 -7.83 -10.48 6.78
CA ILE A 172 -7.35 -9.33 6.03
C ILE A 172 -7.04 -8.22 7.04
N ALA A 173 -5.75 -7.98 7.29
CA ALA A 173 -5.26 -7.01 8.26
C ALA A 173 -4.45 -5.86 7.63
N ASP A 174 -4.21 -5.89 6.32
CA ASP A 174 -3.48 -4.85 5.61
C ASP A 174 -4.35 -3.62 5.35
N ALA A 175 -3.87 -2.45 5.76
CA ALA A 175 -4.67 -1.21 5.75
C ALA A 175 -5.09 -0.78 4.34
N LYS A 176 -4.19 -0.83 3.34
CA LYS A 176 -4.51 -0.44 1.96
C LYS A 176 -5.58 -1.36 1.35
N THR A 177 -5.52 -2.64 1.65
CA THR A 177 -6.49 -3.65 1.24
C THR A 177 -7.86 -3.39 1.85
N ILE A 178 -7.92 -3.14 3.16
CA ILE A 178 -9.16 -2.79 3.87
C ILE A 178 -9.79 -1.53 3.28
N ILE A 179 -9.00 -0.48 3.07
CA ILE A 179 -9.48 0.80 2.48
C ILE A 179 -10.13 0.55 1.12
N LEU A 180 -9.47 -0.22 0.25
CA LEU A 180 -9.94 -0.44 -1.11
C LEU A 180 -11.17 -1.35 -1.16
N LEU A 181 -11.22 -2.42 -0.36
CA LEU A 181 -12.40 -3.29 -0.24
C LEU A 181 -13.61 -2.51 0.28
N GLN A 182 -13.43 -1.70 1.32
CA GLN A 182 -14.50 -0.86 1.87
C GLN A 182 -14.95 0.21 0.87
N TYR A 183 -14.04 0.79 0.10
CA TYR A 183 -14.40 1.73 -0.96
C TYR A 183 -15.31 1.07 -2.02
N VAL A 184 -14.94 -0.13 -2.48
CA VAL A 184 -15.75 -0.91 -3.44
C VAL A 184 -17.15 -1.19 -2.87
N ALA A 185 -17.25 -1.55 -1.59
CA ALA A 185 -18.52 -1.77 -0.90
C ALA A 185 -19.36 -0.48 -0.84
N LEU A 186 -18.77 0.62 -0.36
CA LEU A 186 -19.44 1.91 -0.21
C LEU A 186 -19.95 2.49 -1.55
N LYS A 187 -19.27 2.20 -2.64
CA LYS A 187 -19.62 2.67 -3.99
C LYS A 187 -20.49 1.67 -4.77
N GLY A 188 -20.76 0.49 -4.23
CA GLY A 188 -21.53 -0.56 -4.91
C GLY A 188 -20.91 -1.01 -6.23
N LEU A 189 -19.56 -1.05 -6.33
CA LEU A 189 -18.89 -1.34 -7.62
C LEU A 189 -18.99 -2.80 -8.03
N LEU A 190 -19.23 -3.70 -7.06
CA LEU A 190 -19.46 -5.14 -7.24
C LEU A 190 -20.80 -5.59 -6.63
N GLY A 191 -21.68 -4.65 -6.33
CA GLY A 191 -22.99 -4.90 -5.69
C GLY A 191 -24.04 -5.47 -6.62
#